data_c559e03eddd228ee2dcb18d0a172499a
#
_entry.id   c559e03eddd228ee2dcb18d0a172499a
#
_cell.length_a   1.000
_cell.length_b   1.000
_cell.length_c   1.000
_cell.angle_alpha   90.00
_cell.angle_beta   90.00
_cell.angle_gamma   90.00
#
_symmetry.space_group_name_H-M   'P 1'
#
loop_
_entity.id
_entity.type
_entity.pdbx_description
1 polymer ?
#
loop_
_entity_poly.entity_id
_entity_poly.type
_entity_poly.pdbx_seq_one_letter_code
_entity_poly.pdbx_strand_id
1 'polypeptide(L)'
;MKLRTAVFFALSLAAISPAYAADVKDAMEDRAEARYDGVRDAANHNYEIAKENCKSLSGNAQDVCMKDAKAEYVKAKSQAKVEKKSGKDQAEATEDQMKAYYKAEKEKCDQLSGNAKDTCISDAKMKYRQ
;
A
#
# COMPACT_ATOMS: atom_id res chain seq x y z
N MET A 1 -1.92 58.87 -1.62
CA MET A 1 -2.10 57.97 -0.50
C MET A 1 -2.18 56.55 -1.05
N LYS A 2 -1.12 55.74 -0.92
CA LYS A 2 -1.08 54.35 -1.39
C LYS A 2 -1.26 53.44 -0.17
N LEU A 3 -2.44 52.80 -0.06
CA LEU A 3 -2.69 51.79 0.95
C LEU A 3 -1.97 50.50 0.57
N ARG A 4 -0.97 50.08 1.38
CA ARG A 4 -0.33 48.79 1.30
C ARG A 4 -1.09 47.82 2.18
N THR A 5 -1.85 46.94 1.55
CA THR A 5 -2.51 45.81 2.23
C THR A 5 -1.47 44.72 2.50
N ALA A 6 -1.09 44.56 3.75
CA ALA A 6 -0.25 43.46 4.20
C ALA A 6 -1.13 42.21 4.32
N VAL A 7 -0.94 41.23 3.44
CA VAL A 7 -1.54 39.89 3.53
C VAL A 7 -0.70 39.07 4.51
N PHE A 8 -1.17 38.88 5.72
CA PHE A 8 -0.60 37.94 6.67
C PHE A 8 -0.98 36.51 6.24
N PHE A 9 -0.06 35.80 5.67
CA PHE A 9 -0.15 34.35 5.50
C PHE A 9 0.05 33.71 6.88
N ALA A 10 -1.04 33.34 7.53
CA ALA A 10 -0.97 32.48 8.71
C ALA A 10 -0.58 31.07 8.26
N LEU A 11 0.71 30.71 8.45
CA LEU A 11 1.15 29.32 8.38
C LEU A 11 0.53 28.59 9.56
N SER A 12 -0.59 27.93 9.34
CA SER A 12 -1.12 26.92 10.25
C SER A 12 -0.18 25.71 10.17
N LEU A 13 0.75 25.60 11.13
CA LEU A 13 1.42 24.35 11.44
C LEU A 13 0.32 23.37 11.89
N ALA A 14 -0.15 22.55 10.97
CA ALA A 14 -0.90 21.37 11.32
C ALA A 14 0.00 20.50 12.19
N ALA A 15 -0.27 20.46 13.49
CA ALA A 15 0.34 19.53 14.41
C ALA A 15 0.03 18.13 13.88
N ILE A 16 1.02 17.48 13.28
CA ILE A 16 0.96 16.06 12.92
C ILE A 16 0.96 15.32 14.24
N SER A 17 -0.23 14.94 14.69
CA SER A 17 -0.40 14.13 15.90
C SER A 17 0.35 12.82 15.73
N PRO A 18 1.11 12.35 16.74
CA PRO A 18 1.89 11.10 16.67
C PRO A 18 1.02 9.83 16.68
N ALA A 19 -0.29 9.95 16.51
CA ALA A 19 -1.24 8.84 16.51
C ALA A 19 -1.31 8.05 15.19
N TYR A 20 -0.50 8.37 14.18
CA TYR A 20 -0.50 7.69 12.88
C TYR A 20 0.84 6.99 12.58
N ALA A 21 1.40 6.33 13.56
CA ALA A 21 2.31 5.22 13.26
C ALA A 21 1.46 3.98 12.95
N ALA A 22 0.59 4.06 11.93
CA ALA A 22 0.12 2.85 11.29
C ALA A 22 1.36 2.10 10.84
N ASP A 23 1.50 0.86 11.27
CA ASP A 23 2.63 0.02 10.92
C ASP A 23 2.81 0.08 9.39
N VAL A 24 4.02 0.34 8.93
CA VAL A 24 4.30 0.41 7.47
C VAL A 24 3.87 -0.88 6.80
N LYS A 25 4.00 -2.01 7.50
CA LYS A 25 3.54 -3.31 7.07
C LYS A 25 2.04 -3.29 6.81
N ASP A 26 1.23 -2.87 7.79
CA ASP A 26 -0.23 -2.84 7.67
C ASP A 26 -0.66 -1.96 6.49
N ALA A 27 -0.05 -0.78 6.34
CA ALA A 27 -0.34 0.11 5.21
C ALA A 27 0.04 -0.49 3.85
N MET A 28 1.10 -1.30 3.78
CA MET A 28 1.49 -2.00 2.56
C MET A 28 0.58 -3.19 2.28
N GLU A 29 0.18 -3.93 3.31
CA GLU A 29 -0.78 -5.03 3.19
C GLU A 29 -2.16 -4.54 2.76
N ASP A 30 -2.66 -3.46 3.35
CA ASP A 30 -3.93 -2.83 2.97
C ASP A 30 -3.93 -2.38 1.51
N ARG A 31 -2.80 -1.82 1.04
CA ARG A 31 -2.66 -1.46 -0.38
C ARG A 31 -2.68 -2.67 -1.30
N ALA A 32 -2.02 -3.76 -0.89
CA ALA A 32 -2.02 -5.01 -1.67
C ALA A 32 -3.43 -5.63 -1.73
N GLU A 33 -4.18 -5.57 -0.63
CA GLU A 33 -5.57 -6.01 -0.54
C GLU A 33 -6.49 -5.16 -1.42
N ALA A 34 -6.46 -3.83 -1.25
CA ALA A 34 -7.29 -2.90 -2.02
C ALA A 34 -7.03 -3.02 -3.54
N ARG A 35 -5.77 -3.22 -3.94
CA ARG A 35 -5.42 -3.44 -5.34
C ARG A 35 -5.98 -4.77 -5.86
N TYR A 36 -5.88 -5.84 -5.07
CA TYR A 36 -6.46 -7.13 -5.41
C TYR A 36 -7.98 -7.04 -5.60
N ASP A 37 -8.68 -6.37 -4.68
CA ASP A 37 -10.13 -6.19 -4.76
C ASP A 37 -10.53 -5.40 -6.00
N GLY A 38 -9.84 -4.31 -6.29
CA GLY A 38 -10.08 -3.52 -7.50
C GLY A 38 -9.88 -4.32 -8.79
N VAL A 39 -8.80 -5.10 -8.90
CA VAL A 39 -8.56 -5.96 -10.08
C VAL A 39 -9.59 -7.07 -10.17
N ARG A 40 -9.98 -7.68 -9.07
CA ARG A 40 -11.02 -8.71 -9.02
C ARG A 40 -12.36 -8.18 -9.53
N ASP A 41 -12.76 -7.01 -9.05
CA ASP A 41 -14.03 -6.40 -9.41
C ASP A 41 -14.04 -5.96 -10.89
N ALA A 42 -12.95 -5.39 -11.37
CA ALA A 42 -12.76 -5.10 -12.80
C ALA A 42 -12.82 -6.37 -13.65
N ALA A 43 -12.15 -7.44 -13.23
CA ALA A 43 -12.18 -8.73 -13.93
C ALA A 43 -13.60 -9.33 -14.00
N ASN A 44 -14.36 -9.24 -12.90
CA ASN A 44 -15.76 -9.67 -12.88
C ASN A 44 -16.60 -8.86 -13.88
N HIS A 45 -16.48 -7.53 -13.85
CA HIS A 45 -17.22 -6.63 -14.74
C HIS A 45 -16.89 -6.90 -16.23
N ASN A 46 -15.61 -7.00 -16.56
CA ASN A 46 -15.15 -7.27 -17.91
C ASN A 46 -15.62 -8.65 -18.41
N TYR A 47 -15.65 -9.63 -17.54
CA TYR A 47 -16.16 -10.96 -17.87
C TYR A 47 -17.66 -10.94 -18.21
N GLU A 48 -18.47 -10.20 -17.44
CA GLU A 48 -19.89 -10.04 -17.74
C GLU A 48 -20.11 -9.35 -19.08
N ILE A 49 -19.39 -8.26 -19.38
CA ILE A 49 -19.41 -7.59 -20.69
C ILE A 49 -19.03 -8.56 -21.81
N ALA A 50 -17.94 -9.30 -21.65
CA ALA A 50 -17.48 -10.26 -22.64
C ALA A 50 -18.53 -11.35 -22.92
N LYS A 51 -19.20 -11.88 -21.87
CA LYS A 51 -20.29 -12.83 -22.04
C LYS A 51 -21.48 -12.26 -22.83
N GLU A 52 -21.85 -11.00 -22.55
CA GLU A 52 -22.92 -10.36 -23.30
C GLU A 52 -22.55 -10.22 -24.80
N ASN A 53 -21.31 -9.81 -25.08
CA ASN A 53 -20.82 -9.71 -26.45
C ASN A 53 -20.83 -11.08 -27.16
N CYS A 54 -20.50 -12.16 -26.45
CA CYS A 54 -20.52 -13.50 -27.03
C CYS A 54 -21.95 -13.99 -27.39
N LYS A 55 -23.00 -13.45 -26.78
CA LYS A 55 -24.40 -13.81 -27.08
C LYS A 55 -24.84 -13.42 -28.50
N SER A 56 -24.15 -12.46 -29.11
CA SER A 56 -24.40 -12.08 -30.50
C SER A 56 -23.90 -13.13 -31.53
N LEU A 57 -23.09 -14.07 -31.07
CA LEU A 57 -22.54 -15.17 -31.87
C LEU A 57 -23.42 -16.43 -31.71
N SER A 58 -23.20 -17.44 -32.58
CA SER A 58 -23.89 -18.71 -32.51
C SER A 58 -22.98 -19.90 -32.76
N GLY A 59 -23.39 -21.10 -32.29
CA GLY A 59 -22.65 -22.34 -32.52
C GLY A 59 -21.23 -22.29 -31.95
N ASN A 60 -20.28 -22.92 -32.64
CA ASN A 60 -18.90 -23.03 -32.17
C ASN A 60 -18.21 -21.66 -31.95
N ALA A 61 -18.59 -20.62 -32.70
CA ALA A 61 -18.03 -19.28 -32.51
C ALA A 61 -18.44 -18.70 -31.14
N GLN A 62 -19.67 -18.92 -30.69
CA GLN A 62 -20.12 -18.53 -29.37
C GLN A 62 -19.36 -19.30 -28.26
N ASP A 63 -19.19 -20.62 -28.44
CA ASP A 63 -18.50 -21.47 -27.46
C ASP A 63 -17.04 -21.07 -27.29
N VAL A 64 -16.33 -20.75 -28.39
CA VAL A 64 -14.96 -20.24 -28.35
C VAL A 64 -14.89 -18.90 -27.64
N CYS A 65 -15.75 -17.94 -28.00
CA CYS A 65 -15.83 -16.63 -27.37
C CYS A 65 -16.03 -16.74 -25.85
N MET A 66 -16.94 -17.60 -25.39
CA MET A 66 -17.19 -17.82 -23.96
C MET A 66 -16.02 -18.44 -23.22
N LYS A 67 -15.28 -19.35 -23.88
CA LYS A 67 -14.07 -19.95 -23.30
C LYS A 67 -12.94 -18.95 -23.21
N ASP A 68 -12.74 -18.12 -24.21
CA ASP A 68 -11.72 -17.06 -24.22
C ASP A 68 -12.03 -16.02 -23.13
N ALA A 69 -13.27 -15.56 -23.04
CA ALA A 69 -13.70 -14.67 -21.95
C ALA A 69 -13.41 -15.25 -20.57
N LYS A 70 -13.67 -16.55 -20.39
CA LYS A 70 -13.38 -17.25 -19.13
C LYS A 70 -11.88 -17.36 -18.88
N ALA A 71 -11.08 -17.62 -19.90
CA ALA A 71 -9.61 -17.71 -19.78
C ALA A 71 -9.00 -16.38 -19.34
N GLU A 72 -9.41 -15.26 -19.94
CA GLU A 72 -8.94 -13.93 -19.54
C GLU A 72 -9.37 -13.56 -18.11
N TYR A 73 -10.60 -13.90 -17.73
CA TYR A 73 -11.06 -13.72 -16.36
C TYR A 73 -10.22 -14.49 -15.34
N VAL A 74 -9.95 -15.77 -15.59
CA VAL A 74 -9.10 -16.60 -14.72
C VAL A 74 -7.69 -16.06 -14.64
N LYS A 75 -7.12 -15.64 -15.78
CA LYS A 75 -5.79 -15.05 -15.86
C LYS A 75 -5.68 -13.79 -15.00
N ALA A 76 -6.60 -12.84 -15.16
CA ALA A 76 -6.63 -11.60 -14.40
C ALA A 76 -6.70 -11.85 -12.88
N LYS A 77 -7.58 -12.77 -12.45
CA LYS A 77 -7.69 -13.13 -11.04
C LYS A 77 -6.46 -13.83 -10.48
N SER A 78 -5.82 -14.67 -11.28
CA SER A 78 -4.60 -15.38 -10.88
C SER A 78 -3.43 -14.41 -10.72
N GLN A 79 -3.27 -13.49 -11.66
CA GLN A 79 -2.26 -12.42 -11.58
C GLN A 79 -2.48 -11.54 -10.35
N ALA A 80 -3.71 -11.11 -10.09
CA ALA A 80 -4.03 -10.31 -8.91
C ALA A 80 -3.69 -11.02 -7.60
N LYS A 81 -3.90 -12.35 -7.52
CA LYS A 81 -3.48 -13.14 -6.34
C LYS A 81 -1.97 -13.16 -6.14
N VAL A 82 -1.21 -13.30 -7.22
CA VAL A 82 0.26 -13.28 -7.17
C VAL A 82 0.76 -11.92 -6.71
N GLU A 83 0.20 -10.84 -7.26
CA GLU A 83 0.57 -9.47 -6.89
C GLU A 83 0.23 -9.17 -5.42
N LYS A 84 -0.95 -9.58 -4.94
CA LYS A 84 -1.33 -9.46 -3.52
C LYS A 84 -0.34 -10.18 -2.62
N LYS A 85 0.00 -11.44 -2.95
CA LYS A 85 0.97 -12.20 -2.17
C LYS A 85 2.33 -11.51 -2.15
N SER A 86 2.83 -11.10 -3.31
CA SER A 86 4.10 -10.37 -3.41
C SER A 86 4.10 -9.08 -2.60
N GLY A 87 2.99 -8.34 -2.59
CA GLY A 87 2.84 -7.12 -1.78
C GLY A 87 2.93 -7.40 -0.28
N LYS A 88 2.32 -8.49 0.19
CA LYS A 88 2.40 -8.93 1.60
C LYS A 88 3.81 -9.40 1.97
N ASP A 89 4.45 -10.20 1.13
CA ASP A 89 5.83 -10.65 1.35
C ASP A 89 6.81 -9.46 1.43
N GLN A 90 6.60 -8.42 0.61
CA GLN A 90 7.38 -7.17 0.67
C GLN A 90 7.11 -6.36 1.94
N ALA A 91 5.87 -6.34 2.42
CA ALA A 91 5.50 -5.66 3.66
C ALA A 91 6.22 -6.30 4.85
N GLU A 92 6.21 -7.62 4.94
CA GLU A 92 6.91 -8.39 5.98
C GLU A 92 8.42 -8.15 5.92
N ALA A 93 9.04 -8.25 4.75
CA ALA A 93 10.46 -8.00 4.57
C ALA A 93 10.87 -6.56 4.97
N THR A 94 10.01 -5.58 4.70
CA THR A 94 10.23 -4.18 5.09
C THR A 94 10.17 -4.03 6.61
N GLU A 95 9.20 -4.65 7.27
CA GLU A 95 9.10 -4.65 8.73
C GLU A 95 10.34 -5.26 9.37
N ASP A 96 10.78 -6.42 8.88
CA ASP A 96 11.98 -7.11 9.40
C ASP A 96 13.24 -6.26 9.23
N GLN A 97 13.40 -5.59 8.10
CA GLN A 97 14.50 -4.65 7.89
C GLN A 97 14.45 -3.49 8.88
N MET A 98 13.28 -2.88 9.11
CA MET A 98 13.13 -1.79 10.06
C MET A 98 13.47 -2.23 11.49
N LYS A 99 13.02 -3.42 11.89
CA LYS A 99 13.36 -4.01 13.19
C LYS A 99 14.87 -4.27 13.34
N ALA A 100 15.51 -4.77 12.29
CA ALA A 100 16.94 -5.02 12.31
C ALA A 100 17.74 -3.71 12.43
N TYR A 101 17.40 -2.68 11.67
CA TYR A 101 18.02 -1.36 11.76
C TYR A 101 17.78 -0.69 13.11
N TYR A 102 16.57 -0.80 13.67
CA TYR A 102 16.28 -0.30 15.01
C TYR A 102 17.19 -0.95 16.06
N LYS A 103 17.31 -2.28 16.03
CA LYS A 103 18.19 -3.00 16.96
C LYS A 103 19.64 -2.52 16.83
N ALA A 104 20.15 -2.38 15.61
CA ALA A 104 21.50 -1.90 15.38
C ALA A 104 21.72 -0.44 15.85
N GLU A 105 20.73 0.43 15.67
CA GLU A 105 20.81 1.82 16.15
C GLU A 105 20.72 1.88 17.67
N LYS A 106 19.86 1.07 18.28
CA LYS A 106 19.74 0.96 19.74
C LYS A 106 21.04 0.53 20.40
N GLU A 107 21.77 -0.44 19.84
CA GLU A 107 23.09 -0.87 20.33
C GLU A 107 24.09 0.30 20.32
N LYS A 108 24.04 1.19 19.32
CA LYS A 108 24.87 2.39 19.30
C LYS A 108 24.47 3.38 20.41
N CYS A 109 23.16 3.52 20.69
CA CYS A 109 22.67 4.37 21.76
C CYS A 109 23.10 3.85 23.15
N ASP A 110 23.35 2.55 23.30
CA ASP A 110 23.81 1.96 24.58
C ASP A 110 25.23 2.41 24.98
N GLN A 111 26.00 3.01 24.07
CA GLN A 111 27.29 3.66 24.37
C GLN A 111 27.10 5.03 25.04
N LEU A 112 25.90 5.59 25.04
CA LEU A 112 25.54 6.85 25.69
C LEU A 112 24.97 6.59 27.07
N SER A 113 24.85 7.65 27.89
CA SER A 113 24.26 7.58 29.23
C SER A 113 23.27 8.72 29.48
N GLY A 114 22.38 8.55 30.46
CA GLY A 114 21.41 9.55 30.86
C GLY A 114 20.51 10.02 29.71
N ASN A 115 20.12 11.28 29.72
CA ASN A 115 19.20 11.86 28.73
C ASN A 115 19.67 11.70 27.28
N ALA A 116 20.98 11.67 27.01
CA ALA A 116 21.51 11.47 25.67
C ALA A 116 21.15 10.07 25.13
N LYS A 117 21.20 9.05 25.96
CA LYS A 117 20.77 7.69 25.62
C LYS A 117 19.27 7.64 25.34
N ASP A 118 18.45 8.24 26.21
CA ASP A 118 17.00 8.24 26.09
C ASP A 118 16.55 8.95 24.81
N THR A 119 17.14 10.09 24.49
CA THR A 119 16.89 10.83 23.26
C THR A 119 17.27 9.98 22.03
N CYS A 120 18.46 9.38 22.02
CA CYS A 120 18.93 8.52 20.95
C CYS A 120 17.97 7.36 20.69
N ILE A 121 17.50 6.68 21.74
CA ILE A 121 16.53 5.57 21.61
C ILE A 121 15.19 6.07 21.09
N SER A 122 14.70 7.23 21.56
CA SER A 122 13.47 7.84 21.08
C SER A 122 13.52 8.17 19.60
N ASP A 123 14.63 8.76 19.16
CA ASP A 123 14.86 9.10 17.75
C ASP A 123 14.92 7.83 16.88
N ALA A 124 15.60 6.79 17.36
CA ALA A 124 15.65 5.50 16.68
C ALA A 124 14.25 4.87 16.55
N LYS A 125 13.42 4.92 17.61
CA LYS A 125 12.03 4.45 17.56
C LYS A 125 11.21 5.20 16.50
N MET A 126 11.29 6.52 16.47
CA MET A 126 10.57 7.33 15.48
C MET A 126 11.06 7.04 14.06
N LYS A 127 12.37 6.91 13.86
CA LYS A 127 13.00 6.66 12.56
C LYS A 127 12.59 5.33 11.96
N TYR A 128 12.53 4.29 12.80
CA TYR A 128 12.22 2.93 12.37
C TYR A 128 10.79 2.48 12.74
N ARG A 129 9.98 3.39 13.24
CA ARG A 129 8.55 3.17 13.57
C ARG A 129 8.32 1.98 14.53
N GLN A 130 9.12 1.93 15.63
CA GLN A 130 9.01 0.90 16.67
C GLN A 130 8.27 1.40 17.91
#